data_8c5a39042a6027f4df1804301dfa85c2
#
_entry.id   8c5a39042a6027f4df1804301dfa85c2
#
_cell.length_a   1.000
_cell.length_b   1.000
_cell.length_c   1.000
_cell.angle_alpha   90.00
_cell.angle_beta   90.00
_cell.angle_gamma   90.00
#
_symmetry.space_group_name_H-M   'P 1'
#
loop_
_entity.id
_entity.type
_entity.pdbx_description
1 polymer ?
#
loop_
_entity_poly.entity_id
_entity_poly.type
_entity_poly.pdbx_seq_one_letter_code
_entity_poly.pdbx_strand_id
1 'polypeptide(L)'
;NLKMLPSLNMCGFLYVGADLGGFNADTSRDLLLRWLALGVFTPLMRNHSGSDTRRQEFYQFEGPEDFRSVIETRYRLIPYLYSEYMKAALNGDMLFKPLAFVYPEDEIALQTEDQLMLGNEVMIAPVYTQNATGRMVYLPEEMLFVKFGPEGRITQEVLPAGTHFVKVALNEVPLFIRKGACIPVADPAQTVADIDPATIRMIGWPGASYDRYDDDGVTIPAE
;
A
#
# COMPACT_ATOMS: atom_id res chain seq x y z
N ASN A 1 4.21 1.58 -13.08
CA ASN A 1 2.87 1.79 -12.48
C ASN A 1 2.88 2.94 -11.45
N LEU A 2 3.86 3.03 -10.54
CA LEU A 2 3.87 3.99 -9.44
C LEU A 2 3.50 5.43 -9.87
N LYS A 3 4.13 5.94 -10.93
CA LYS A 3 3.83 7.28 -11.48
C LYS A 3 2.46 7.39 -12.17
N MET A 4 1.87 6.27 -12.61
CA MET A 4 0.56 6.27 -13.25
C MET A 4 -0.60 6.33 -12.26
N LEU A 5 -0.42 5.82 -11.04
CA LEU A 5 -1.48 5.79 -10.04
C LEU A 5 -2.06 7.18 -9.75
N PRO A 6 -1.26 8.21 -9.38
CA PRO A 6 -1.80 9.54 -9.15
C PRO A 6 -2.32 10.20 -10.42
N SER A 7 -1.71 9.95 -11.60
CA SER A 7 -2.19 10.49 -12.87
C SER A 7 -3.59 9.98 -13.22
N LEU A 8 -3.86 8.69 -13.03
CA LEU A 8 -5.19 8.12 -13.25
C LEU A 8 -6.21 8.65 -12.22
N ASN A 9 -5.80 8.78 -10.95
CA ASN A 9 -6.68 9.35 -9.92
C ASN A 9 -7.04 10.81 -10.22
N MET A 10 -6.10 11.63 -10.75
CA MET A 10 -6.41 13.00 -11.21
C MET A 10 -7.43 13.02 -12.33
N CYS A 11 -7.52 11.97 -13.15
CA CYS A 11 -8.53 11.83 -14.20
C CYS A 11 -9.85 11.20 -13.68
N GLY A 12 -9.99 10.97 -12.37
CA GLY A 12 -11.19 10.40 -11.77
C GLY A 12 -11.23 8.85 -11.78
N PHE A 13 -10.19 8.17 -12.25
CA PHE A 13 -10.11 6.71 -12.20
C PHE A 13 -9.52 6.26 -10.86
N LEU A 14 -10.37 5.94 -9.87
CA LEU A 14 -9.94 5.48 -8.56
C LEU A 14 -9.63 3.98 -8.53
N TYR A 15 -10.39 3.15 -9.26
CA TYR A 15 -10.17 1.72 -9.31
C TYR A 15 -9.00 1.40 -10.27
N VAL A 16 -7.80 1.53 -9.76
CA VAL A 16 -6.55 1.41 -10.52
C VAL A 16 -5.65 0.30 -9.97
N GLY A 17 -4.79 -0.23 -10.83
CA GLY A 17 -3.80 -1.24 -10.52
C GLY A 17 -3.05 -1.67 -11.77
N ALA A 18 -2.43 -2.84 -11.72
CA ALA A 18 -1.71 -3.43 -12.85
C ALA A 18 -1.69 -4.95 -12.74
N ASP A 19 -1.32 -5.60 -13.84
CA ASP A 19 -0.97 -7.02 -13.85
C ASP A 19 0.38 -7.20 -13.16
N LEU A 20 0.33 -7.64 -11.90
CA LEU A 20 1.49 -7.76 -11.03
C LEU A 20 2.45 -8.82 -11.55
N GLY A 21 3.71 -8.47 -11.68
CA GLY A 21 4.73 -9.29 -12.33
C GLY A 21 4.93 -8.97 -13.81
N GLY A 22 4.00 -8.26 -14.44
CA GLY A 22 4.03 -7.89 -15.86
C GLY A 22 3.25 -8.85 -16.75
N PHE A 23 2.60 -8.31 -17.80
CA PHE A 23 1.71 -9.06 -18.69
C PHE A 23 2.45 -9.77 -19.83
N ASN A 24 3.44 -9.09 -20.45
CA ASN A 24 4.01 -9.50 -21.73
C ASN A 24 5.39 -10.17 -21.66
N ALA A 25 5.92 -10.43 -20.45
CA ALA A 25 7.24 -11.01 -20.29
C ALA A 25 7.31 -11.94 -19.08
N ASP A 26 8.29 -12.84 -19.08
CA ASP A 26 8.56 -13.71 -17.95
C ASP A 26 9.03 -12.90 -16.74
N THR A 27 8.32 -13.03 -15.63
CA THR A 27 8.70 -12.38 -14.38
C THR A 27 9.71 -13.21 -13.60
N SER A 28 10.53 -12.55 -12.78
CA SER A 28 11.34 -13.19 -11.76
C SER A 28 10.63 -13.16 -10.40
N ARG A 29 11.07 -14.03 -9.49
CA ARG A 29 10.59 -14.04 -8.10
C ARG A 29 10.75 -12.66 -7.43
N ASP A 30 11.92 -12.05 -7.57
CA ASP A 30 12.23 -10.73 -7.01
C ASP A 30 11.30 -9.64 -7.55
N LEU A 31 11.14 -9.59 -8.87
CA LEU A 31 10.26 -8.62 -9.52
C LEU A 31 8.81 -8.77 -9.04
N LEU A 32 8.33 -10.01 -8.97
CA LEU A 32 6.94 -10.28 -8.56
C LEU A 32 6.71 -9.88 -7.11
N LEU A 33 7.63 -10.22 -6.18
CA LEU A 33 7.53 -9.81 -4.77
C LEU A 33 7.55 -8.29 -4.60
N ARG A 34 8.46 -7.59 -5.29
CA ARG A 34 8.51 -6.12 -5.25
C ARG A 34 7.27 -5.47 -5.84
N TRP A 35 6.72 -6.05 -6.90
CA TRP A 35 5.50 -5.54 -7.52
C TRP A 35 4.27 -5.83 -6.66
N LEU A 36 4.22 -7.00 -6.02
CA LEU A 36 3.20 -7.31 -5.02
C LEU A 36 3.21 -6.33 -3.85
N ALA A 37 4.40 -5.96 -3.34
CA ALA A 37 4.53 -5.01 -2.25
C ALA A 37 3.96 -3.62 -2.58
N LEU A 38 3.97 -3.20 -3.86
CA LEU A 38 3.21 -2.05 -4.34
C LEU A 38 1.72 -2.40 -4.50
N GLY A 39 1.42 -3.55 -5.08
CA GLY A 39 0.06 -4.02 -5.36
C GLY A 39 -0.81 -4.14 -4.11
N VAL A 40 -0.21 -4.40 -2.94
CA VAL A 40 -0.90 -4.40 -1.64
C VAL A 40 -1.78 -3.16 -1.44
N PHE A 41 -1.34 -2.02 -1.92
CA PHE A 41 -2.01 -0.73 -1.74
C PHE A 41 -3.02 -0.40 -2.84
N THR A 42 -2.94 -1.06 -4.01
CA THR A 42 -3.80 -0.70 -5.14
C THR A 42 -5.20 -1.34 -5.04
N PRO A 43 -6.28 -0.65 -5.44
CA PRO A 43 -7.62 -1.24 -5.49
C PRO A 43 -7.66 -2.52 -6.31
N LEU A 44 -7.12 -2.52 -7.53
CA LEU A 44 -6.92 -3.72 -8.34
C LEU A 44 -5.56 -4.36 -8.00
N MET A 45 -5.58 -5.47 -7.27
CA MET A 45 -4.41 -6.30 -7.00
C MET A 45 -4.58 -7.63 -7.71
N ARG A 46 -3.93 -7.80 -8.85
CA ARG A 46 -4.09 -8.98 -9.71
C ARG A 46 -2.76 -9.52 -10.18
N ASN A 47 -2.50 -10.81 -9.96
CA ASN A 47 -1.42 -11.53 -10.63
C ASN A 47 -1.96 -12.09 -11.95
N HIS A 48 -1.46 -11.59 -13.09
CA HIS A 48 -1.94 -11.96 -14.40
C HIS A 48 -0.85 -11.79 -15.46
N SER A 49 -0.81 -12.72 -16.42
CA SER A 49 0.17 -12.72 -17.51
C SER A 49 -0.45 -13.17 -18.83
N GLY A 50 0.23 -12.89 -19.93
CA GLY A 50 -0.13 -13.37 -21.25
C GLY A 50 0.02 -14.88 -21.39
N SER A 51 -0.71 -15.49 -22.35
CA SER A 51 -0.71 -16.94 -22.57
C SER A 51 0.64 -17.51 -23.03
N ASP A 52 1.50 -16.68 -23.59
CA ASP A 52 2.83 -17.01 -24.16
C ASP A 52 3.99 -16.68 -23.23
N THR A 53 3.70 -16.28 -21.99
CA THR A 53 4.70 -16.10 -20.95
C THR A 53 4.74 -17.29 -19.99
N ARG A 54 5.79 -17.37 -19.16
CA ARG A 54 5.84 -18.40 -18.13
C ARG A 54 4.67 -18.22 -17.14
N ARG A 55 4.24 -19.33 -16.55
CA ARG A 55 3.29 -19.29 -15.44
C ARG A 55 3.90 -18.53 -14.27
N GLN A 56 3.15 -17.61 -13.66
CA GLN A 56 3.64 -16.73 -12.60
C GLN A 56 2.76 -16.75 -11.34
N GLU A 57 1.93 -17.75 -11.17
CA GLU A 57 1.21 -17.99 -9.94
C GLU A 57 2.22 -18.20 -8.80
N PHE A 58 1.91 -17.72 -7.62
CA PHE A 58 2.86 -17.65 -6.48
C PHE A 58 3.49 -19.00 -6.13
N TYR A 59 2.74 -20.10 -6.27
CA TYR A 59 3.22 -21.46 -6.02
C TYR A 59 4.18 -22.02 -7.09
N GLN A 60 4.40 -21.28 -8.19
CA GLN A 60 5.40 -21.62 -9.22
C GLN A 60 6.82 -21.19 -8.81
N PHE A 61 6.94 -20.43 -7.75
CA PHE A 61 8.22 -19.91 -7.25
C PHE A 61 8.62 -20.59 -5.95
N GLU A 62 9.94 -20.63 -5.70
CA GLU A 62 10.46 -21.07 -4.40
C GLU A 62 10.05 -20.09 -3.29
N GLY A 63 9.85 -20.62 -2.06
CA GLY A 63 9.49 -19.80 -0.90
C GLY A 63 8.11 -19.14 -1.01
N PRO A 64 7.02 -19.90 -1.26
CA PRO A 64 5.67 -19.35 -1.39
C PRO A 64 5.19 -18.62 -0.11
N GLU A 65 5.80 -18.89 1.03
CA GLU A 65 5.57 -18.19 2.30
C GLU A 65 5.90 -16.70 2.24
N ASP A 66 6.88 -16.28 1.43
CA ASP A 66 7.20 -14.88 1.25
C ASP A 66 6.06 -14.13 0.52
N PHE A 67 5.49 -14.76 -0.50
CA PHE A 67 4.31 -14.21 -1.20
C PHE A 67 3.10 -14.14 -0.28
N ARG A 68 2.89 -15.17 0.55
CA ARG A 68 1.83 -15.19 1.56
C ARG A 68 1.98 -14.01 2.53
N SER A 69 3.17 -13.75 3.05
CA SER A 69 3.44 -12.64 3.96
C SER A 69 3.03 -11.29 3.37
N VAL A 70 3.37 -11.06 2.10
CA VAL A 70 3.01 -9.82 1.40
C VAL A 70 1.49 -9.74 1.18
N ILE A 71 0.84 -10.85 0.80
CA ILE A 71 -0.62 -10.90 0.58
C ILE A 71 -1.38 -10.71 1.90
N GLU A 72 -0.93 -11.33 2.99
CA GLU A 72 -1.51 -11.15 4.31
C GLU A 72 -1.48 -9.68 4.76
N THR A 73 -0.45 -8.93 4.36
CA THR A 73 -0.41 -7.48 4.60
C THR A 73 -1.57 -6.75 3.92
N ARG A 74 -1.95 -7.14 2.69
CA ARG A 74 -3.15 -6.62 2.02
C ARG A 74 -4.39 -6.83 2.86
N TYR A 75 -4.61 -8.06 3.36
CA TYR A 75 -5.79 -8.40 4.16
C TYR A 75 -5.81 -7.62 5.48
N ARG A 76 -4.66 -7.42 6.10
CA ARG A 76 -4.54 -6.56 7.30
C ARG A 76 -4.95 -5.12 7.04
N LEU A 77 -4.62 -4.59 5.86
CA LEU A 77 -4.86 -3.19 5.50
C LEU A 77 -6.23 -2.93 4.88
N ILE A 78 -7.04 -3.96 4.56
CA ILE A 78 -8.36 -3.78 3.94
C ILE A 78 -9.24 -2.77 4.67
N PRO A 79 -9.34 -2.75 6.02
CA PRO A 79 -10.15 -1.74 6.70
C PRO A 79 -9.74 -0.30 6.40
N TYR A 80 -8.44 -0.04 6.25
CA TYR A 80 -7.92 1.26 5.85
C TYR A 80 -8.13 1.51 4.36
N LEU A 81 -7.71 0.57 3.51
CA LEU A 81 -7.77 0.72 2.06
C LEU A 81 -9.20 0.95 1.55
N TYR A 82 -10.16 0.19 2.09
CA TYR A 82 -11.57 0.34 1.73
C TYR A 82 -12.12 1.69 2.19
N SER A 83 -11.81 2.09 3.42
CA SER A 83 -12.24 3.38 3.95
C SER A 83 -11.71 4.55 3.10
N GLU A 84 -10.42 4.56 2.76
CA GLU A 84 -9.85 5.65 1.96
C GLU A 84 -10.35 5.64 0.52
N TYR A 85 -10.56 4.45 -0.06
CA TYR A 85 -11.18 4.33 -1.38
C TYR A 85 -12.59 4.92 -1.41
N MET A 86 -13.43 4.55 -0.43
CA MET A 86 -14.81 5.04 -0.35
C MET A 86 -14.87 6.53 -0.03
N LYS A 87 -14.03 7.04 0.87
CA LYS A 87 -13.91 8.48 1.13
C LYS A 87 -13.55 9.24 -0.15
N ALA A 88 -12.56 8.76 -0.90
CA ALA A 88 -12.17 9.39 -2.17
C ALA A 88 -13.32 9.36 -3.19
N ALA A 89 -14.02 8.22 -3.33
CA ALA A 89 -15.12 8.06 -4.27
C ALA A 89 -16.32 8.97 -3.94
N LEU A 90 -16.69 9.04 -2.66
CA LEU A 90 -17.84 9.82 -2.20
C LEU A 90 -17.60 11.33 -2.21
N ASN A 91 -16.33 11.76 -1.99
CA ASN A 91 -15.98 13.16 -1.91
C ASN A 91 -15.36 13.72 -3.21
N GLY A 92 -15.20 12.91 -4.26
CA GLY A 92 -14.55 13.32 -5.49
C GLY A 92 -13.06 13.65 -5.30
N ASP A 93 -12.39 12.95 -4.37
CA ASP A 93 -10.99 13.13 -4.03
C ASP A 93 -10.11 12.04 -4.68
N MET A 94 -8.80 12.14 -4.51
CA MET A 94 -7.80 11.16 -4.97
C MET A 94 -7.48 10.17 -3.86
N LEU A 95 -7.40 8.87 -4.22
CA LEU A 95 -6.88 7.85 -3.32
C LEU A 95 -5.35 7.93 -3.22
N PHE A 96 -4.67 8.03 -4.36
CA PHE A 96 -3.22 8.25 -4.44
C PHE A 96 -2.94 9.70 -4.82
N LYS A 97 -2.21 10.42 -3.97
CA LYS A 97 -1.84 11.82 -4.17
C LYS A 97 -0.32 11.94 -4.32
N PRO A 98 0.19 12.75 -5.27
CA PRO A 98 1.59 13.18 -5.23
C PRO A 98 1.90 13.88 -3.90
N LEU A 99 3.13 13.75 -3.39
CA LEU A 99 3.54 14.50 -2.19
C LEU A 99 3.34 16.00 -2.35
N ALA A 100 3.55 16.52 -3.57
CA ALA A 100 3.34 17.93 -3.94
C ALA A 100 1.94 18.46 -3.59
N PHE A 101 0.91 17.61 -3.57
CA PHE A 101 -0.46 18.04 -3.27
C PHE A 101 -0.71 18.21 -1.77
N VAL A 102 0.07 17.54 -0.94
CA VAL A 102 -0.07 17.57 0.53
C VAL A 102 0.97 18.50 1.15
N TYR A 103 2.13 18.66 0.50
CA TYR A 103 3.25 19.47 0.96
C TYR A 103 3.68 20.46 -0.13
N PRO A 104 2.80 21.43 -0.53
CA PRO A 104 3.05 22.33 -1.67
C PRO A 104 4.19 23.32 -1.45
N GLU A 105 4.59 23.57 -0.21
CA GLU A 105 5.69 24.48 0.14
C GLU A 105 7.03 23.76 0.29
N ASP A 106 7.07 22.45 0.13
CA ASP A 106 8.27 21.64 0.31
C ASP A 106 8.91 21.34 -1.07
N GLU A 107 10.06 21.98 -1.35
CA GLU A 107 10.76 21.88 -2.65
C GLU A 107 11.16 20.43 -3.01
N ILE A 108 11.46 19.56 -2.03
CA ILE A 108 11.79 18.17 -2.28
C ILE A 108 10.51 17.38 -2.58
N ALA A 109 9.45 17.60 -1.82
CA ALA A 109 8.16 16.97 -2.06
C ALA A 109 7.59 17.31 -3.45
N LEU A 110 7.77 18.54 -3.94
CA LEU A 110 7.37 18.96 -5.29
C LEU A 110 8.05 18.16 -6.41
N GLN A 111 9.24 17.62 -6.16
CA GLN A 111 10.04 16.88 -7.15
C GLN A 111 10.02 15.35 -6.91
N THR A 112 9.39 14.90 -5.82
CA THR A 112 9.35 13.47 -5.47
C THR A 112 8.25 12.76 -6.26
N GLU A 113 8.63 11.87 -7.17
CA GLU A 113 7.70 11.17 -8.09
C GLU A 113 7.50 9.69 -7.72
N ASP A 114 8.24 9.16 -6.77
CA ASP A 114 8.27 7.73 -6.42
C ASP A 114 7.85 7.43 -4.98
N GLN A 115 7.22 8.41 -4.36
CA GLN A 115 6.54 8.32 -3.07
C GLN A 115 5.15 8.95 -3.22
N LEU A 116 4.13 8.34 -2.67
CA LEU A 116 2.75 8.79 -2.80
C LEU A 116 2.07 8.81 -1.44
N MET A 117 1.18 9.77 -1.24
CA MET A 117 0.17 9.65 -0.20
C MET A 117 -0.90 8.67 -0.65
N LEU A 118 -1.34 7.80 0.25
CA LEU A 118 -2.47 6.90 0.14
C LEU A 118 -3.51 7.34 1.18
N GLY A 119 -4.57 7.97 0.72
CA GLY A 119 -5.46 8.71 1.59
C GLY A 119 -4.75 9.91 2.23
N ASN A 120 -5.11 10.22 3.46
CA ASN A 120 -4.57 11.37 4.19
C ASN A 120 -3.54 11.00 5.27
N GLU A 121 -3.52 9.75 5.71
CA GLU A 121 -2.75 9.30 6.87
C GLU A 121 -1.45 8.60 6.50
N VAL A 122 -1.38 7.97 5.32
CA VAL A 122 -0.27 7.08 4.95
C VAL A 122 0.50 7.61 3.76
N MET A 123 1.82 7.56 3.84
CA MET A 123 2.71 7.68 2.70
C MET A 123 3.28 6.30 2.35
N ILE A 124 3.33 5.97 1.07
CA ILE A 124 3.96 4.75 0.54
C ILE A 124 5.22 5.09 -0.25
N ALA A 125 6.26 4.27 -0.09
CA ALA A 125 7.52 4.38 -0.80
C ALA A 125 8.05 2.98 -1.15
N PRO A 126 7.47 2.31 -2.16
CA PRO A 126 7.82 0.93 -2.50
C PRO A 126 9.25 0.82 -3.02
N VAL A 127 9.91 -0.29 -2.69
CA VAL A 127 11.22 -0.64 -3.28
C VAL A 127 10.98 -1.25 -4.65
N TYR A 128 11.49 -0.61 -5.71
CA TYR A 128 11.28 -1.02 -7.11
C TYR A 128 12.57 -1.25 -7.89
N THR A 129 13.72 -1.10 -7.25
CA THR A 129 15.01 -1.37 -7.88
C THR A 129 15.41 -2.84 -7.68
N GLN A 130 15.82 -3.51 -8.76
CA GLN A 130 16.27 -4.90 -8.72
C GLN A 130 17.43 -5.08 -7.73
N ASN A 131 17.40 -6.18 -6.97
CA ASN A 131 18.41 -6.57 -5.98
C ASN A 131 18.61 -5.55 -4.84
N ALA A 132 17.78 -4.52 -4.73
CA ALA A 132 17.88 -3.56 -3.64
C ALA A 132 17.44 -4.17 -2.30
N THR A 133 18.19 -3.88 -1.25
CA THR A 133 17.86 -4.28 0.13
C THR A 133 17.04 -3.23 0.88
N GLY A 134 16.70 -2.14 0.21
CA GLY A 134 15.97 -0.99 0.72
C GLY A 134 16.06 0.17 -0.25
N ARG A 135 15.71 1.38 0.19
CA ARG A 135 15.80 2.60 -0.62
C ARG A 135 15.96 3.86 0.22
N MET A 136 16.40 4.92 -0.42
CA MET A 136 16.28 6.27 0.15
C MET A 136 14.81 6.71 0.09
N VAL A 137 14.31 7.28 1.19
CA VAL A 137 12.96 7.83 1.32
C VAL A 137 13.07 9.23 1.92
N TYR A 138 12.40 10.18 1.32
CA TYR A 138 12.25 11.52 1.86
C TYR A 138 10.98 11.62 2.70
N LEU A 139 11.09 12.13 3.92
CA LEU A 139 9.98 12.40 4.83
C LEU A 139 9.79 13.90 4.97
N PRO A 140 8.69 14.48 4.46
CA PRO A 140 8.40 15.92 4.60
C PRO A 140 8.20 16.35 6.06
N GLU A 141 7.77 15.44 6.90
CA GLU A 141 7.55 15.62 8.33
C GLU A 141 8.05 14.39 9.12
N GLU A 142 8.05 14.46 10.44
CA GLU A 142 8.26 13.28 11.28
C GLU A 142 7.15 12.27 11.04
N MET A 143 7.50 11.02 10.78
CA MET A 143 6.55 9.94 10.47
C MET A 143 6.84 8.68 11.26
N LEU A 144 5.81 7.88 11.49
CA LEU A 144 5.94 6.54 12.02
C LEU A 144 6.19 5.57 10.87
N PHE A 145 7.41 5.08 10.73
CA PHE A 145 7.76 4.02 9.80
C PHE A 145 7.22 2.70 10.31
N VAL A 146 6.34 2.07 9.55
CA VAL A 146 5.74 0.76 9.84
C VAL A 146 6.15 -0.22 8.77
N LYS A 147 6.55 -1.41 9.20
CA LYS A 147 6.94 -2.46 8.28
C LYS A 147 6.23 -3.76 8.67
N PHE A 148 5.45 -4.28 7.75
CA PHE A 148 4.80 -5.58 7.85
C PHE A 148 5.75 -6.65 7.30
N GLY A 149 5.87 -7.76 7.98
CA GLY A 149 6.77 -8.84 7.60
C GLY A 149 6.20 -10.21 7.95
N PRO A 150 7.02 -11.28 7.73
CA PRO A 150 6.62 -12.66 7.94
C PRO A 150 6.05 -12.92 9.34
N GLU A 151 5.21 -13.95 9.42
CA GLU A 151 4.64 -14.45 10.70
C GLU A 151 3.85 -13.37 11.46
N GLY A 152 3.26 -12.42 10.73
CA GLY A 152 2.47 -11.33 11.31
C GLY A 152 3.30 -10.26 12.03
N ARG A 153 4.61 -10.27 11.86
CA ARG A 153 5.51 -9.29 12.48
C ARG A 153 5.20 -7.89 11.95
N ILE A 154 5.01 -6.96 12.86
CA ILE A 154 4.88 -5.53 12.58
C ILE A 154 5.93 -4.80 13.39
N THR A 155 6.81 -4.06 12.73
CA THR A 155 7.79 -3.20 13.40
C THR A 155 7.42 -1.74 13.20
N GLN A 156 7.72 -0.90 14.20
CA GLN A 156 7.40 0.50 14.19
C GLN A 156 8.61 1.30 14.68
N GLU A 157 8.93 2.40 13.99
CA GLU A 157 10.03 3.29 14.32
C GLU A 157 9.66 4.72 13.95
N VAL A 158 9.86 5.66 14.87
CA VAL A 158 9.66 7.09 14.57
C VAL A 158 10.89 7.61 13.85
N LEU A 159 10.71 8.15 12.63
CA LEU A 159 11.75 8.77 11.85
C LEU A 159 11.49 10.28 11.73
N PRO A 160 12.49 11.14 12.01
CA PRO A 160 12.34 12.57 11.84
C PRO A 160 12.19 12.97 10.36
N ALA A 161 11.77 14.20 10.11
CA ALA A 161 11.78 14.77 8.77
C ALA A 161 13.19 14.69 8.13
N GLY A 162 13.24 14.52 6.80
CA GLY A 162 14.50 14.40 6.06
C GLY A 162 14.61 13.10 5.26
N THR A 163 15.81 12.83 4.76
CA THR A 163 16.06 11.66 3.89
C THR A 163 16.68 10.51 4.67
N HIS A 164 16.07 9.33 4.58
CA HIS A 164 16.48 8.12 5.30
C HIS A 164 16.69 6.95 4.37
N PHE A 165 17.71 6.12 4.62
CA PHE A 165 17.78 4.80 4.01
C PHE A 165 16.94 3.84 4.84
N VAL A 166 15.88 3.30 4.25
CA VAL A 166 15.02 2.29 4.88
C VAL A 166 15.33 0.91 4.32
N LYS A 167 15.65 -0.02 5.21
CA LYS A 167 15.93 -1.42 4.84
C LYS A 167 14.61 -2.19 4.78
N VAL A 168 14.35 -2.85 3.63
CA VAL A 168 13.12 -3.61 3.38
C VAL A 168 13.47 -4.92 2.65
N ALA A 169 13.22 -6.05 3.28
CA ALA A 169 13.37 -7.37 2.66
C ALA A 169 12.30 -7.61 1.57
N LEU A 170 12.47 -8.65 0.76
CA LEU A 170 11.53 -8.98 -0.33
C LEU A 170 10.12 -9.32 0.16
N ASN A 171 10.01 -9.89 1.35
CA ASN A 171 8.77 -10.33 2.00
C ASN A 171 8.26 -9.32 3.04
N GLU A 172 8.72 -8.07 2.97
CA GLU A 172 8.29 -6.98 3.84
C GLU A 172 7.60 -5.89 3.04
N VAL A 173 6.58 -5.27 3.64
CA VAL A 173 5.82 -4.14 3.06
C VAL A 173 5.98 -2.92 3.96
N PRO A 174 6.65 -1.85 3.47
CA PRO A 174 6.82 -0.62 4.22
C PRO A 174 5.68 0.36 3.97
N LEU A 175 5.31 1.11 5.01
CA LEU A 175 4.51 2.34 4.91
C LEU A 175 4.92 3.33 5.99
N PHE A 176 4.49 4.58 5.86
CA PHE A 176 4.80 5.66 6.78
C PHE A 176 3.50 6.35 7.19
N ILE A 177 3.22 6.38 8.50
CA ILE A 177 2.03 7.04 9.03
C ILE A 177 2.42 8.46 9.46
N ARG A 178 1.66 9.43 8.97
CA ARG A 178 1.86 10.84 9.28
C ARG A 178 1.80 11.11 10.78
N LYS A 179 2.50 12.14 11.23
CA LYS A 179 2.46 12.55 12.62
C LYS A 179 1.03 12.85 13.10
N GLY A 180 0.66 12.27 14.22
CA GLY A 180 -0.67 12.43 14.81
C GLY A 180 -1.79 11.61 14.14
N ALA A 181 -1.46 10.76 13.18
CA ALA A 181 -2.42 9.87 12.51
C ALA A 181 -2.35 8.43 13.01
N CYS A 182 -3.38 7.65 12.71
CA CYS A 182 -3.42 6.21 12.90
C CYS A 182 -4.29 5.55 11.83
N ILE A 183 -4.10 4.26 11.62
CA ILE A 183 -4.85 3.46 10.64
C ILE A 183 -5.44 2.19 11.26
N PRO A 184 -6.64 1.75 10.84
CA PRO A 184 -7.19 0.47 11.25
C PRO A 184 -6.50 -0.68 10.51
N VAL A 185 -6.14 -1.73 11.23
CA VAL A 185 -5.64 -3.00 10.70
C VAL A 185 -6.39 -4.16 11.32
N ALA A 186 -6.64 -5.22 10.55
CA ALA A 186 -7.28 -6.45 11.01
C ALA A 186 -6.30 -7.62 11.04
N ASP A 187 -6.69 -8.74 11.60
CA ASP A 187 -5.97 -9.99 11.36
C ASP A 187 -6.33 -10.54 9.97
N PRO A 188 -5.38 -11.14 9.24
CA PRO A 188 -5.63 -11.62 7.89
C PRO A 188 -6.54 -12.85 7.92
N ALA A 189 -7.38 -12.99 6.90
CA ALA A 189 -8.29 -14.10 6.71
C ALA A 189 -8.14 -14.73 5.32
N GLN A 190 -8.83 -15.85 5.06
CA GLN A 190 -8.78 -16.51 3.75
C GLN A 190 -9.56 -15.73 2.68
N THR A 191 -10.64 -15.08 3.06
CA THR A 191 -11.43 -14.19 2.21
C THR A 191 -11.73 -12.89 2.95
N VAL A 192 -12.14 -11.85 2.22
CA VAL A 192 -12.54 -10.57 2.82
C VAL A 192 -13.74 -10.75 3.75
N ALA A 193 -14.69 -11.64 3.39
CA ALA A 193 -15.87 -11.93 4.19
C ALA A 193 -15.54 -12.61 5.54
N ASP A 194 -14.37 -13.25 5.64
CA ASP A 194 -13.93 -13.93 6.86
C ASP A 194 -13.10 -13.01 7.79
N ILE A 195 -12.86 -11.76 7.41
CA ILE A 195 -12.18 -10.81 8.29
C ILE A 195 -13.06 -10.54 9.51
N ASP A 196 -12.58 -10.93 10.69
CA ASP A 196 -13.28 -10.68 11.94
C ASP A 196 -13.15 -9.21 12.35
N PRO A 197 -14.26 -8.43 12.36
CA PRO A 197 -14.21 -7.02 12.79
C PRO A 197 -13.71 -6.82 14.22
N ALA A 198 -13.83 -7.85 15.08
CA ALA A 198 -13.33 -7.78 16.45
C ALA A 198 -11.79 -7.77 16.55
N THR A 199 -11.10 -8.17 15.48
CA THR A 199 -9.61 -8.12 15.42
C THR A 199 -9.07 -6.76 14.99
N ILE A 200 -9.95 -5.82 14.60
CA ILE A 200 -9.53 -4.48 14.14
C ILE A 200 -8.92 -3.71 15.30
N ARG A 201 -7.68 -3.28 15.09
CA ARG A 201 -6.93 -2.46 16.02
C ARG A 201 -6.26 -1.29 15.29
N MET A 202 -5.93 -0.25 16.03
CA MET A 202 -5.27 0.93 15.48
C MET A 202 -3.75 0.78 15.54
N ILE A 203 -3.07 1.14 14.47
CA ILE A 203 -1.62 1.35 14.43
C ILE A 203 -1.38 2.82 14.11
N GLY A 204 -0.54 3.50 14.89
CA GLY A 204 -0.25 4.91 14.68
C GLY A 204 0.19 5.62 15.94
N TRP A 205 0.00 6.94 15.97
CA TRP A 205 0.42 7.79 17.04
C TRP A 205 -0.54 7.75 18.25
N PRO A 206 -0.03 7.81 19.48
CA PRO A 206 -0.87 7.84 20.66
C PRO A 206 -1.86 9.03 20.63
N GLY A 207 -3.12 8.75 20.96
CA GLY A 207 -4.20 9.74 20.96
C GLY A 207 -4.78 10.10 19.60
N ALA A 208 -4.26 9.50 18.51
CA ALA A 208 -4.86 9.65 17.18
C ALA A 208 -6.20 8.93 17.09
N SER A 209 -7.08 9.44 16.24
CA SER A 209 -8.36 8.83 15.89
C SER A 209 -8.48 8.66 14.37
N TYR A 210 -9.33 7.76 13.92
CA TYR A 210 -9.57 7.49 12.51
C TYR A 210 -11.04 7.23 12.26
N ASP A 211 -11.62 7.90 11.28
CA ASP A 211 -12.99 7.68 10.82
C ASP A 211 -13.00 6.55 9.80
N ARG A 212 -13.40 5.35 10.23
CA ARG A 212 -13.52 4.19 9.36
C ARG A 212 -14.85 4.23 8.62
N TYR A 213 -14.81 4.07 7.28
CA TYR A 213 -15.99 3.80 6.49
C TYR A 213 -16.37 2.32 6.63
N ASP A 214 -17.66 2.04 6.76
CA ASP A 214 -18.19 0.69 6.88
C ASP A 214 -19.55 0.60 6.20
N ASP A 215 -19.79 -0.48 5.47
CA ASP A 215 -21.07 -0.81 4.83
C ASP A 215 -21.20 -2.33 4.66
N ASP A 216 -22.31 -2.79 4.13
CA ASP A 216 -22.55 -4.20 3.82
C ASP A 216 -22.10 -4.60 2.40
N GLY A 217 -21.55 -3.67 1.63
CA GLY A 217 -21.09 -3.87 0.25
C GLY A 217 -22.19 -4.13 -0.77
N VAL A 218 -23.46 -4.07 -0.39
CA VAL A 218 -24.63 -4.46 -1.22
C VAL A 218 -25.73 -3.41 -1.21
N THR A 219 -26.02 -2.82 -0.06
CA THR A 219 -27.12 -1.86 0.10
C THR A 219 -26.76 -0.52 -0.51
N ILE A 220 -27.54 -0.07 -1.49
CA ILE A 220 -27.44 1.29 -2.03
C ILE A 220 -28.25 2.20 -1.09
N PRO A 221 -27.64 3.24 -0.47
CA PRO A 221 -28.39 4.21 0.32
C PRO A 221 -29.52 4.81 -0.52
N ALA A 222 -30.73 4.92 0.05
CA ALA A 222 -31.79 5.68 -0.59
C ALA A 222 -31.39 7.16 -0.67
N GLU A 223 -31.58 7.78 -1.84
CA GLU A 223 -31.37 9.21 -2.05
C GLU A 223 -32.30 10.07 -1.17
#